data_b814c15e3f23b3016b875f0188782181
#
_entry.id   b814c15e3f23b3016b875f0188782181
#
_cell.length_a   1.000
_cell.length_b   1.000
_cell.length_c   1.000
_cell.angle_alpha   90.00
_cell.angle_beta   90.00
_cell.angle_gamma   90.00
#
_symmetry.space_group_name_H-M   'P 1'
#
loop_
_entity.id
_entity.type
_entity.pdbx_description
1 polymer ?
#
loop_
_entity_poly.entity_id
_entity_poly.type
_entity_poly.pdbx_seq_one_letter_code
_entity_poly.pdbx_strand_id
1 'polypeptide(L)'
;MKIAIGFDHGGFPIKETVLAAVREAGHEPIDMGTHSAESVDFPDFAEKVGRAIQNGKAERGIIVCGSGVGACIAANKMKGVYASICHDTYSAAQGVQHDDMNVLCLGGRVIGPELAKVIIPAFLGAEYQGNQAGGERLARRVGKIHKLETEEGK
;
A
#
# COMPACT_ATOMS: atom_id res chain seq x y z
N MET A 1 -8.04 0.00 11.78
CA MET A 1 -6.58 -0.18 11.51
C MET A 1 -5.88 1.17 11.50
N LYS A 2 -4.58 1.18 11.81
CA LYS A 2 -3.68 2.30 11.54
C LYS A 2 -3.04 2.10 10.17
N ILE A 3 -3.08 3.12 9.33
CA ILE A 3 -2.61 3.09 7.95
C ILE A 3 -1.50 4.11 7.77
N ALA A 4 -0.28 3.65 7.51
CA ALA A 4 0.85 4.52 7.20
C ALA A 4 0.73 5.03 5.76
N ILE A 5 0.83 6.33 5.54
CA ILE A 5 0.61 6.92 4.23
C ILE A 5 1.79 7.83 3.86
N GLY A 6 2.51 7.45 2.81
CA GLY A 6 3.63 8.22 2.26
C GLY A 6 3.25 8.91 0.95
N PHE A 7 3.79 10.10 0.76
CA PHE A 7 3.63 10.89 -0.46
C PHE A 7 4.98 11.45 -0.87
N ASP A 8 5.27 11.46 -2.16
CA ASP A 8 6.26 12.37 -2.74
C ASP A 8 5.56 13.59 -3.35
N HIS A 9 6.32 14.45 -4.04
CA HIS A 9 5.76 15.63 -4.69
C HIS A 9 4.77 15.30 -5.82
N GLY A 10 4.88 14.13 -6.45
CA GLY A 10 3.92 13.66 -7.47
C GLY A 10 2.61 13.15 -6.87
N GLY A 11 2.63 12.69 -5.62
CA GLY A 11 1.45 12.28 -4.86
C GLY A 11 0.80 13.42 -4.06
N PHE A 12 1.55 14.45 -3.74
CA PHE A 12 1.10 15.56 -2.91
C PHE A 12 -0.21 16.22 -3.37
N PRO A 13 -0.49 16.41 -4.69
CA PRO A 13 -1.74 17.04 -5.13
C PRO A 13 -3.02 16.33 -4.69
N ILE A 14 -2.99 15.01 -4.46
CA ILE A 14 -4.17 14.24 -4.00
C ILE A 14 -4.09 13.83 -2.53
N LYS A 15 -3.13 14.37 -1.79
CA LYS A 15 -2.86 14.00 -0.39
C LYS A 15 -4.10 14.11 0.50
N GLU A 16 -4.77 15.24 0.49
CA GLU A 16 -5.95 15.45 1.34
C GLU A 16 -7.09 14.47 1.00
N THR A 17 -7.29 14.18 -0.28
CA THR A 17 -8.27 13.18 -0.73
C THR A 17 -7.94 11.80 -0.19
N VAL A 18 -6.67 11.39 -0.23
CA VAL A 18 -6.23 10.08 0.26
C VAL A 18 -6.41 9.97 1.77
N LEU A 19 -5.97 10.98 2.53
CA LEU A 19 -6.14 11.03 3.99
C LEU A 19 -7.62 10.99 4.39
N ALA A 20 -8.47 11.75 3.68
CA ALA A 20 -9.91 11.76 3.92
C ALA A 20 -10.55 10.39 3.63
N ALA A 21 -10.20 9.77 2.49
CA ALA A 21 -10.74 8.46 2.11
C ALA A 21 -10.42 7.37 3.15
N VAL A 22 -9.23 7.42 3.76
CA VAL A 22 -8.85 6.49 4.83
C VAL A 22 -9.71 6.72 6.09
N ARG A 23 -9.95 7.98 6.48
CA ARG A 23 -10.81 8.31 7.63
C ARG A 23 -12.26 7.91 7.39
N GLU A 24 -12.79 8.22 6.21
CA GLU A 24 -14.16 7.87 5.81
C GLU A 24 -14.39 6.36 5.76
N ALA A 25 -13.35 5.59 5.43
CA ALA A 25 -13.38 4.12 5.52
C ALA A 25 -13.29 3.58 6.97
N GLY A 26 -13.23 4.45 7.99
CA GLY A 26 -13.21 4.07 9.41
C GLY A 26 -11.81 3.71 9.94
N HIS A 27 -10.75 4.16 9.28
CA HIS A 27 -9.37 3.88 9.67
C HIS A 27 -8.60 5.15 10.08
N GLU A 28 -7.49 4.98 10.79
CA GLU A 28 -6.63 6.06 11.28
C GLU A 28 -5.45 6.26 10.32
N PRO A 29 -5.39 7.38 9.55
CA PRO A 29 -4.24 7.68 8.72
C PRO A 29 -3.08 8.20 9.55
N ILE A 30 -1.88 7.66 9.31
CA ILE A 30 -0.61 8.18 9.84
C ILE A 30 0.12 8.83 8.67
N ASP A 31 0.12 10.16 8.63
CA ASP A 31 0.76 10.93 7.57
C ASP A 31 2.29 10.92 7.73
N MET A 32 2.95 10.24 6.79
CA MET A 32 4.42 10.10 6.74
C MET A 32 5.10 11.12 5.81
N GLY A 33 4.34 12.06 5.23
CA GLY A 33 4.82 13.12 4.31
C GLY A 33 4.77 12.68 2.84
N THR A 34 5.17 13.53 1.86
CA THR A 34 5.75 14.87 2.08
C THR A 34 4.70 15.91 2.48
N HIS A 35 5.15 17.11 2.84
CA HIS A 35 4.29 18.21 3.33
C HIS A 35 4.31 19.45 2.41
N SER A 36 4.92 19.33 1.23
CA SER A 36 4.98 20.39 0.22
C SER A 36 5.03 19.81 -1.20
N ALA A 37 4.88 20.68 -2.20
CA ALA A 37 5.02 20.32 -3.60
C ALA A 37 6.48 20.31 -4.11
N GLU A 38 7.44 20.62 -3.25
CA GLU A 38 8.86 20.60 -3.61
C GLU A 38 9.33 19.18 -3.92
N SER A 39 10.26 19.08 -4.87
CA SER A 39 10.82 17.80 -5.30
C SER A 39 11.52 17.08 -4.15
N VAL A 40 11.14 15.81 -3.94
CA VAL A 40 11.70 14.91 -2.93
C VAL A 40 11.91 13.53 -3.53
N ASP A 41 12.66 12.69 -2.84
CA ASP A 41 12.97 11.34 -3.27
C ASP A 41 11.92 10.34 -2.79
N PHE A 42 11.19 9.71 -3.71
CA PHE A 42 10.11 8.78 -3.39
C PHE A 42 10.56 7.58 -2.53
N PRO A 43 11.78 7.03 -2.65
CA PRO A 43 12.19 5.89 -1.84
C PRO A 43 12.18 6.18 -0.34
N ASP A 44 12.47 7.41 0.07
CA ASP A 44 12.46 7.82 1.49
C ASP A 44 11.06 7.65 2.11
N PHE A 45 10.01 7.96 1.35
CA PHE A 45 8.62 7.82 1.82
C PHE A 45 8.14 6.37 1.76
N ALA A 46 8.58 5.61 0.77
CA ALA A 46 8.35 4.16 0.72
C ALA A 46 8.99 3.46 1.92
N GLU A 47 10.23 3.85 2.28
CA GLU A 47 10.91 3.33 3.47
C GLU A 47 10.16 3.66 4.76
N LYS A 48 9.72 4.92 4.95
CA LYS A 48 8.95 5.31 6.14
C LYS A 48 7.70 4.45 6.33
N VAL A 49 6.95 4.22 5.25
CA VAL A 49 5.74 3.38 5.29
C VAL A 49 6.09 1.92 5.61
N GLY A 50 7.08 1.35 4.91
CA GLY A 50 7.51 -0.02 5.15
C GLY A 50 8.04 -0.23 6.57
N ARG A 51 8.83 0.70 7.11
CA ARG A 51 9.30 0.65 8.50
C ARG A 51 8.17 0.75 9.51
N ALA A 52 7.14 1.55 9.22
CA ALA A 52 5.97 1.63 10.09
C ALA A 52 5.24 0.28 10.20
N ILE A 53 5.14 -0.46 9.09
CA ILE A 53 4.57 -1.81 9.07
C ILE A 53 5.49 -2.79 9.81
N GLN A 54 6.78 -2.82 9.49
CA GLN A 54 7.74 -3.72 10.13
C GLN A 54 7.81 -3.54 11.65
N ASN A 55 7.64 -2.32 12.14
CA ASN A 55 7.68 -1.98 13.57
C ASN A 55 6.30 -2.09 14.27
N GLY A 56 5.27 -2.57 13.57
CA GLY A 56 3.92 -2.71 14.12
C GLY A 56 3.21 -1.39 14.43
N LYS A 57 3.68 -0.27 13.88
CA LYS A 57 3.05 1.05 14.03
C LYS A 57 1.84 1.22 13.12
N ALA A 58 1.79 0.47 12.02
CA ALA A 58 0.67 0.43 11.09
C ALA A 58 0.45 -1.02 10.61
N GLU A 59 -0.80 -1.36 10.33
CA GLU A 59 -1.15 -2.68 9.81
C GLU A 59 -1.06 -2.74 8.28
N ARG A 60 -1.33 -1.61 7.61
CA ARG A 60 -1.23 -1.47 6.15
C ARG A 60 -0.63 -0.13 5.78
N GLY A 61 -0.22 0.00 4.52
CA GLY A 61 0.33 1.23 3.98
C GLY A 61 -0.31 1.65 2.66
N ILE A 62 -0.21 2.95 2.38
CA ILE A 62 -0.53 3.53 1.08
C ILE A 62 0.65 4.44 0.70
N ILE A 63 1.14 4.33 -0.52
CA ILE A 63 2.20 5.20 -1.02
C ILE A 63 1.74 5.83 -2.33
N VAL A 64 1.80 7.15 -2.41
CA VAL A 64 1.38 7.91 -3.59
C VAL A 64 2.57 8.68 -4.14
N CYS A 65 3.00 8.34 -5.34
CA CYS A 65 4.00 9.08 -6.10
C CYS A 65 3.43 9.46 -7.48
N GLY A 66 4.25 9.88 -8.42
CA GLY A 66 3.76 10.30 -9.74
C GLY A 66 3.05 9.19 -10.50
N SER A 67 3.66 8.01 -10.62
CA SER A 67 3.11 6.84 -11.33
C SER A 67 2.74 5.68 -10.40
N GLY A 68 3.24 5.65 -9.18
CA GLY A 68 3.19 4.50 -8.28
C GLY A 68 4.29 3.47 -8.51
N VAL A 69 4.98 3.52 -9.64
CA VAL A 69 5.95 2.48 -10.06
C VAL A 69 7.17 2.44 -9.14
N GLY A 70 7.86 3.58 -9.00
CA GLY A 70 9.07 3.66 -8.17
C GLY A 70 8.79 3.34 -6.71
N ALA A 71 7.67 3.86 -6.17
CA ALA A 71 7.23 3.58 -4.80
C ALA A 71 6.98 2.08 -4.59
N CYS A 72 6.33 1.42 -5.54
CA CYS A 72 6.07 -0.02 -5.50
C CYS A 72 7.38 -0.84 -5.50
N ILE A 73 8.33 -0.48 -6.39
CA ILE A 73 9.64 -1.14 -6.46
C ILE A 73 10.38 -0.99 -5.13
N ALA A 74 10.44 0.23 -4.58
CA ALA A 74 11.14 0.51 -3.33
C ALA A 74 10.51 -0.24 -2.14
N ALA A 75 9.18 -0.19 -2.02
CA ALA A 75 8.45 -0.88 -0.94
C ALA A 75 8.70 -2.39 -0.95
N ASN A 76 8.69 -3.02 -2.11
CA ASN A 76 8.93 -4.47 -2.26
C ASN A 76 10.38 -4.90 -1.99
N LYS A 77 11.32 -3.98 -1.78
CA LYS A 77 12.67 -4.30 -1.31
C LYS A 77 12.74 -4.56 0.20
N MET A 78 11.66 -4.31 0.92
CA MET A 78 11.63 -4.42 2.37
C MET A 78 10.94 -5.71 2.79
N LYS A 79 11.56 -6.45 3.70
CA LYS A 79 11.01 -7.72 4.22
C LYS A 79 9.63 -7.52 4.83
N GLY A 80 8.68 -8.39 4.47
CA GLY A 80 7.31 -8.35 4.99
C GLY A 80 6.46 -7.22 4.40
N VAL A 81 6.95 -6.53 3.36
CA VAL A 81 6.20 -5.50 2.64
C VAL A 81 5.84 -6.02 1.26
N TYR A 82 4.55 -6.18 1.02
CA TYR A 82 3.98 -6.70 -0.23
C TYR A 82 3.14 -5.60 -0.87
N ALA A 83 3.75 -4.91 -1.82
CA ALA A 83 3.19 -3.73 -2.46
C ALA A 83 2.77 -4.01 -3.91
N SER A 84 1.67 -3.43 -4.32
CA SER A 84 1.27 -3.40 -5.73
C SER A 84 0.65 -2.06 -6.10
N ILE A 85 0.81 -1.70 -7.39
CA ILE A 85 0.05 -0.62 -7.99
C ILE A 85 -1.32 -1.18 -8.34
N CYS A 86 -2.38 -0.59 -7.79
CA CYS A 86 -3.75 -0.96 -8.15
C CYS A 86 -4.54 0.31 -8.47
N HIS A 87 -4.82 0.52 -9.76
CA HIS A 87 -5.61 1.66 -10.25
C HIS A 87 -7.06 1.26 -10.59
N ASP A 88 -7.51 0.14 -10.03
CA ASP A 88 -8.88 -0.38 -10.09
C ASP A 88 -9.27 -1.03 -8.77
N THR A 89 -10.56 -1.12 -8.52
CA THR A 89 -11.09 -1.67 -7.26
C THR A 89 -10.95 -3.19 -7.16
N TYR A 90 -11.00 -3.90 -8.29
CA TYR A 90 -10.84 -5.36 -8.31
C TYR A 90 -9.44 -5.76 -7.85
N SER A 91 -8.41 -5.21 -8.49
CA SER A 91 -7.01 -5.53 -8.15
C SER A 91 -6.66 -5.11 -6.73
N ALA A 92 -7.17 -3.96 -6.27
CA ALA A 92 -6.94 -3.47 -4.91
C ALA A 92 -7.51 -4.40 -3.83
N ALA A 93 -8.72 -4.92 -4.03
CA ALA A 93 -9.32 -5.88 -3.11
C ALA A 93 -8.71 -7.28 -3.25
N GLN A 94 -8.57 -7.78 -4.49
CA GLN A 94 -8.07 -9.11 -4.77
C GLN A 94 -6.61 -9.30 -4.33
N GLY A 95 -5.77 -8.29 -4.47
CA GLY A 95 -4.38 -8.33 -3.99
C GLY A 95 -4.28 -8.61 -2.50
N VAL A 96 -5.18 -8.03 -1.69
CA VAL A 96 -5.28 -8.35 -0.26
C VAL A 96 -5.84 -9.76 -0.07
N GLN A 97 -6.96 -10.07 -0.72
CA GLN A 97 -7.68 -11.33 -0.51
C GLN A 97 -6.85 -12.56 -0.87
N HIS A 98 -6.10 -12.51 -1.97
CA HIS A 98 -5.39 -13.66 -2.51
C HIS A 98 -3.89 -13.66 -2.24
N ASP A 99 -3.26 -12.49 -2.18
CA ASP A 99 -1.81 -12.34 -2.18
C ASP A 99 -1.25 -11.74 -0.88
N ASP A 100 -2.12 -11.48 0.10
CA ASP A 100 -1.78 -10.85 1.38
C ASP A 100 -1.07 -9.48 1.22
N MET A 101 -1.47 -8.73 0.19
CA MET A 101 -0.94 -7.40 -0.08
C MET A 101 -1.22 -6.46 1.09
N ASN A 102 -0.18 -5.80 1.60
CA ASN A 102 -0.29 -4.87 2.73
C ASN A 102 0.06 -3.42 2.39
N VAL A 103 0.51 -3.15 1.16
CA VAL A 103 0.79 -1.78 0.69
C VAL A 103 0.17 -1.53 -0.68
N LEU A 104 -0.68 -0.52 -0.76
CA LEU A 104 -1.26 -0.01 -2.00
C LEU A 104 -0.39 1.14 -2.52
N CYS A 105 0.06 1.04 -3.77
CA CYS A 105 0.75 2.13 -4.47
C CYS A 105 -0.16 2.78 -5.50
N LEU A 106 -0.21 4.10 -5.50
CA LEU A 106 -1.03 4.90 -6.40
C LEU A 106 -0.17 5.92 -7.15
N GLY A 107 -0.52 6.17 -8.40
CA GLY A 107 0.04 7.24 -9.22
C GLY A 107 -0.82 8.49 -9.18
N GLY A 108 -0.38 9.53 -8.48
CA GLY A 108 -1.12 10.79 -8.36
C GLY A 108 -1.27 11.55 -9.69
N ARG A 109 -0.45 11.21 -10.69
CA ARG A 109 -0.55 11.72 -12.07
C ARG A 109 -1.30 10.79 -13.00
N VAL A 110 -1.69 9.59 -12.53
CA VAL A 110 -2.40 8.58 -13.32
C VAL A 110 -3.89 8.58 -12.98
N ILE A 111 -4.20 8.64 -11.67
CA ILE A 111 -5.59 8.65 -11.20
C ILE A 111 -5.96 10.01 -10.63
N GLY A 112 -7.24 10.36 -10.77
CA GLY A 112 -7.82 11.53 -10.13
C GLY A 112 -8.38 11.21 -8.73
N PRO A 113 -8.84 12.25 -8.01
CA PRO A 113 -9.41 12.11 -6.67
C PRO A 113 -10.59 11.12 -6.59
N GLU A 114 -11.46 11.13 -7.57
CA GLU A 114 -12.66 10.26 -7.55
C GLU A 114 -12.31 8.78 -7.62
N LEU A 115 -11.31 8.41 -8.41
CA LEU A 115 -10.87 7.03 -8.49
C LEU A 115 -10.16 6.59 -7.20
N ALA A 116 -9.37 7.47 -6.58
CA ALA A 116 -8.74 7.21 -5.28
C ALA A 116 -9.79 6.91 -4.20
N LYS A 117 -10.90 7.66 -4.17
CA LYS A 117 -12.01 7.48 -3.21
C LYS A 117 -12.69 6.10 -3.28
N VAL A 118 -12.65 5.42 -4.41
CA VAL A 118 -13.24 4.08 -4.56
C VAL A 118 -12.20 2.96 -4.43
N ILE A 119 -10.96 3.20 -4.84
CA ILE A 119 -9.88 2.21 -4.72
C ILE A 119 -9.47 2.01 -3.26
N ILE A 120 -9.30 3.09 -2.50
CA ILE A 120 -8.83 3.02 -1.11
C ILE A 120 -9.76 2.20 -0.22
N PRO A 121 -11.08 2.42 -0.20
CA PRO A 121 -11.98 1.56 0.57
C PRO A 121 -11.97 0.10 0.13
N ALA A 122 -11.82 -0.17 -1.18
CA ALA A 122 -11.72 -1.54 -1.69
C ALA A 122 -10.48 -2.27 -1.13
N PHE A 123 -9.34 -1.59 -1.08
CA PHE A 123 -8.11 -2.10 -0.46
C PHE A 123 -8.25 -2.29 1.05
N LEU A 124 -8.78 -1.30 1.76
CA LEU A 124 -8.85 -1.32 3.23
C LEU A 124 -9.94 -2.27 3.78
N GLY A 125 -11.03 -2.47 3.04
CA GLY A 125 -12.12 -3.36 3.42
C GLY A 125 -11.88 -4.83 3.10
N ALA A 126 -10.85 -5.16 2.33
CA ALA A 126 -10.54 -6.53 1.96
C ALA A 126 -9.77 -7.25 3.08
N GLU A 127 -10.00 -8.57 3.21
CA GLU A 127 -9.33 -9.43 4.18
C GLU A 127 -8.63 -10.60 3.48
N TYR A 128 -7.46 -11.00 3.98
CA TYR A 128 -6.74 -12.14 3.44
C TYR A 128 -7.52 -13.45 3.64
N GLN A 129 -7.76 -14.16 2.56
CA GLN A 129 -8.57 -15.37 2.54
C GLN A 129 -7.76 -16.66 2.76
N GLY A 130 -6.43 -16.58 2.72
CA GLY A 130 -5.57 -17.75 2.93
C GLY A 130 -5.70 -18.39 4.31
N ASN A 131 -6.14 -17.62 5.31
CA ASN A 131 -6.37 -18.09 6.68
C ASN A 131 -7.82 -18.59 6.93
N GLN A 132 -8.68 -18.51 5.90
CA GLN A 132 -10.08 -18.91 6.00
C GLN A 132 -10.28 -20.35 5.48
N ALA A 133 -11.42 -20.97 5.84
CA ALA A 133 -11.79 -22.28 5.31
C ALA A 133 -11.87 -22.24 3.78
N GLY A 134 -11.18 -23.18 3.11
CA GLY A 134 -11.05 -23.19 1.64
C GLY A 134 -9.94 -22.30 1.08
N GLY A 135 -9.17 -21.60 1.94
CA GLY A 135 -8.07 -20.72 1.55
C GLY A 135 -6.71 -21.40 1.36
N GLU A 136 -6.60 -22.72 1.52
CA GLU A 136 -5.32 -23.46 1.53
C GLU A 136 -4.50 -23.25 0.26
N ARG A 137 -5.16 -23.11 -0.88
CA ARG A 137 -4.53 -22.80 -2.17
C ARG A 137 -3.85 -21.43 -2.16
N LEU A 138 -4.50 -20.43 -1.55
CA LEU A 138 -3.97 -19.06 -1.44
C LEU A 138 -2.81 -19.04 -0.45
N ALA A 139 -2.98 -19.64 0.73
CA ALA A 139 -1.92 -19.75 1.73
C ALA A 139 -0.66 -20.42 1.17
N ARG A 140 -0.80 -21.49 0.39
CA ARG A 140 0.33 -22.16 -0.27
C ARG A 140 1.07 -21.23 -1.24
N ARG A 141 0.33 -20.41 -2.01
CA ARG A 141 0.92 -19.47 -2.97
C ARG A 141 1.68 -18.35 -2.27
N VAL A 142 1.06 -17.74 -1.27
CA VAL A 142 1.70 -16.70 -0.44
C VAL A 142 2.92 -17.27 0.29
N GLY A 143 2.84 -18.49 0.81
CA GLY A 143 3.98 -19.17 1.42
C GLY A 143 5.18 -19.33 0.48
N LYS A 144 4.96 -19.50 -0.83
CA LYS A 144 6.04 -19.51 -1.82
C LYS A 144 6.67 -18.13 -2.03
N ILE A 145 5.88 -17.05 -1.94
CA ILE A 145 6.41 -15.67 -1.98
C ILE A 145 7.31 -15.43 -0.76
N HIS A 146 6.86 -15.82 0.44
CA HIS A 146 7.65 -15.69 1.66
C HIS A 146 8.95 -16.50 1.60
N LYS A 147 8.92 -17.68 0.97
CA LYS A 147 10.12 -18.49 0.76
C LYS A 147 11.14 -17.79 -0.13
N LEU A 148 10.70 -17.21 -1.26
CA LEU A 148 11.57 -16.42 -2.13
C LEU A 148 12.21 -15.26 -1.38
N GLU A 149 11.45 -14.53 -0.58
CA GLU A 149 11.96 -13.42 0.24
C GLU A 149 13.08 -13.90 1.19
N THR A 150 12.89 -15.04 1.84
CA THR A 150 13.87 -15.61 2.77
C THR A 150 15.13 -16.10 2.05
N GLU A 151 14.98 -16.76 0.89
CA GLU A 151 16.10 -17.28 0.09
C GLU A 151 16.97 -16.15 -0.50
N GLU A 152 16.39 -15.01 -0.82
CA GLU A 152 17.12 -13.83 -1.31
C GLU A 152 17.72 -12.97 -0.18
N GLY A 153 17.60 -13.39 1.08
CA GLY A 153 18.21 -12.73 2.23
C GLY A 153 17.53 -11.42 2.65
N LYS A 154 16.26 -11.26 2.33
CA LYS A 154 15.47 -10.08 2.74
C LYS A 154 14.82 -10.26 4.10
#